data_71d1b8bcefd690ea35d34775d61dd278
#
_entry.id   71d1b8bcefd690ea35d34775d61dd278
#
_cell.length_a   1.000
_cell.length_b   1.000
_cell.length_c   1.000
_cell.angle_alpha   90.00
_cell.angle_beta   90.00
_cell.angle_gamma   90.00
#
_symmetry.space_group_name_H-M   'P 1'
#
loop_
_entity.id
_entity.type
_entity.pdbx_description
1 polymer ?
#
loop_
_entity_poly.entity_id
_entity_poly.type
_entity_poly.pdbx_seq_one_letter_code
_entity_poly.pdbx_strand_id
1 'polypeptide(L)'
;MTGRYHLKDRHFLETIENNPEYDVFAKDDGHSQYITGCFAMRAKYFIDWIHETDWHKLNLHMINLEKSVWNYSRVNKLNCYEFDSLHIDCNIFGQGKPQRVQL
;
A
#
# COMPACT_ATOMS: atom_id res chain seq x y z
N MET A 1 4.06 -10.58 -5.45
CA MET A 1 2.62 -10.32 -5.67
C MET A 1 1.84 -11.59 -5.54
N THR A 2 0.72 -11.53 -4.89
CA THR A 2 -0.21 -12.66 -4.90
C THR A 2 -0.89 -12.76 -6.26
N GLY A 3 -1.41 -13.92 -6.66
CA GLY A 3 -2.16 -14.09 -7.90
C GLY A 3 -3.42 -13.26 -8.01
N ARG A 4 -3.70 -12.45 -7.00
CA ARG A 4 -4.88 -11.59 -6.88
C ARG A 4 -4.70 -10.23 -7.56
N TYR A 5 -3.45 -9.76 -7.69
CA TYR A 5 -3.11 -8.45 -8.24
C TYR A 5 -2.24 -8.61 -9.47
N HIS A 6 -2.56 -7.86 -10.52
CA HIS A 6 -1.81 -7.88 -11.77
C HIS A 6 -1.50 -6.46 -12.23
N LEU A 7 -0.22 -6.14 -12.39
CA LEU A 7 0.20 -4.88 -12.99
C LEU A 7 -0.16 -4.89 -14.48
N LYS A 8 -0.90 -3.89 -14.92
CA LYS A 8 -1.33 -3.75 -16.32
C LYS A 8 -0.21 -3.23 -17.21
N ASP A 9 0.67 -2.42 -16.65
CA ASP A 9 1.78 -1.77 -17.37
C ASP A 9 2.88 -1.38 -16.39
N ARG A 10 3.82 -0.55 -16.83
CA ARG A 10 4.96 -0.10 -16.01
C ARG A 10 4.68 1.19 -15.23
N HIS A 11 3.47 1.67 -15.20
CA HIS A 11 3.13 2.96 -14.59
C HIS A 11 3.63 3.08 -13.14
N PHE A 12 3.39 2.08 -12.32
CA PHE A 12 3.82 2.08 -10.92
C PHE A 12 5.35 2.17 -10.80
N LEU A 13 6.07 1.33 -11.54
CA LEU A 13 7.53 1.27 -11.50
C LEU A 13 8.17 2.54 -12.06
N GLU A 14 7.64 3.06 -13.17
CA GLU A 14 8.13 4.29 -13.79
C GLU A 14 7.89 5.50 -12.89
N THR A 15 6.77 5.53 -12.18
CA THR A 15 6.50 6.61 -11.22
C THR A 15 7.53 6.62 -10.10
N ILE A 16 7.92 5.46 -9.58
CA ILE A 16 8.98 5.36 -8.57
C ILE A 16 10.31 5.85 -9.12
N GLU A 17 10.69 5.41 -10.32
CA GLU A 17 11.94 5.78 -10.96
C GLU A 17 12.05 7.29 -11.22
N ASN A 18 10.93 7.93 -11.59
CA ASN A 18 10.88 9.34 -11.94
C ASN A 18 10.70 10.28 -10.75
N ASN A 19 10.44 9.76 -9.55
CA ASN A 19 10.17 10.55 -8.36
C ASN A 19 10.98 10.07 -7.15
N PRO A 20 12.33 10.08 -7.25
CA PRO A 20 13.18 9.52 -6.19
C PRO A 20 13.15 10.29 -4.88
N GLU A 21 12.59 11.49 -4.86
CA GLU A 21 12.47 12.32 -3.65
C GLU A 21 11.38 11.85 -2.69
N TYR A 22 10.47 10.99 -3.14
CA TYR A 22 9.41 10.48 -2.28
C TYR A 22 9.86 9.25 -1.49
N ASP A 23 9.31 9.08 -0.31
CA ASP A 23 9.65 7.99 0.61
C ASP A 23 8.68 6.82 0.51
N VAL A 24 7.42 7.11 0.16
CA VAL A 24 6.34 6.13 0.06
C VAL A 24 5.59 6.34 -1.25
N PHE A 25 5.26 5.24 -1.91
CA PHE A 25 4.43 5.24 -3.12
C PHE A 25 3.26 4.29 -2.88
N ALA A 26 2.06 4.83 -2.80
CA ALA A 26 0.89 4.04 -2.44
C ALA A 26 -0.39 4.71 -2.96
N LYS A 27 -1.48 3.97 -2.91
CA LYS A 27 -2.80 4.51 -3.18
C LYS A 27 -3.64 4.49 -1.91
N ASP A 28 -4.19 5.65 -1.54
CA ASP A 28 -5.16 5.77 -0.46
C ASP A 28 -6.50 5.17 -0.93
N ASP A 29 -7.13 4.38 -0.08
CA ASP A 29 -8.42 3.78 -0.41
C ASP A 29 -9.62 4.68 -0.09
N GLY A 30 -9.37 5.91 0.38
CA GLY A 30 -10.40 6.86 0.78
C GLY A 30 -10.80 6.77 2.26
N HIS A 31 -10.18 5.89 3.03
CA HIS A 31 -10.50 5.65 4.44
C HIS A 31 -9.28 5.80 5.36
N SER A 32 -8.34 6.65 5.00
CA SER A 32 -7.10 6.88 5.77
C SER A 32 -6.28 5.61 5.95
N GLN A 33 -6.17 4.83 4.89
CA GLN A 33 -5.34 3.64 4.84
C GLN A 33 -4.84 3.44 3.41
N TYR A 34 -3.64 2.83 3.29
CA TYR A 34 -3.05 2.55 1.98
C TYR A 34 -3.35 1.14 1.54
N ILE A 35 -3.57 0.97 0.24
CA ILE A 35 -3.69 -0.34 -0.37
C ILE A 35 -2.32 -1.02 -0.31
N THR A 36 -2.20 -2.12 0.42
CA THR A 36 -0.92 -2.83 0.60
C THR A 36 -0.66 -3.94 -0.41
N GLY A 37 -1.62 -4.19 -1.31
CA GLY A 37 -1.42 -5.14 -2.40
C GLY A 37 -0.33 -4.71 -3.38
N CYS A 38 -0.10 -3.40 -3.49
CA CYS A 38 0.98 -2.84 -4.28
C CYS A 38 1.37 -1.48 -3.70
N PHE A 39 2.49 -1.43 -3.01
CA PHE A 39 3.05 -0.18 -2.51
C PHE A 39 4.57 -0.29 -2.46
N ALA A 40 5.22 0.85 -2.35
CA ALA A 40 6.67 0.89 -2.17
C ALA A 40 7.00 1.86 -1.04
N MET A 41 8.05 1.57 -0.32
CA MET A 41 8.55 2.39 0.76
C MET A 41 10.06 2.35 0.74
N ARG A 42 10.71 3.48 1.03
CA ARG A 42 12.16 3.53 1.16
C ARG A 42 12.61 2.52 2.21
N ALA A 43 13.65 1.74 1.90
CA ALA A 43 14.04 0.58 2.71
C ALA A 43 14.24 0.91 4.19
N LYS A 44 14.90 2.04 4.51
CA LYS A 44 15.15 2.41 5.90
C LYS A 44 13.86 2.63 6.70
N TYR A 45 12.83 3.19 6.07
CA TYR A 45 11.54 3.40 6.73
C TYR A 45 10.73 2.13 6.81
N PHE A 46 10.83 1.27 5.81
CA PHE A 46 10.18 -0.03 5.83
C PHE A 46 10.68 -0.88 6.99
N ILE A 47 11.99 -0.93 7.18
CA ILE A 47 12.61 -1.65 8.28
C ILE A 47 12.19 -1.08 9.63
N ASP A 48 12.22 0.24 9.76
CA ASP A 48 11.81 0.93 10.98
C ASP A 48 10.34 0.67 11.31
N TRP A 49 9.47 0.74 10.31
CA TRP A 49 8.05 0.42 10.49
C TRP A 49 7.84 -1.00 10.99
N ILE A 50 8.57 -1.98 10.43
CA ILE A 50 8.48 -3.38 10.87
C ILE A 50 8.91 -3.50 12.35
N HIS A 51 9.99 -2.83 12.74
CA HIS A 51 10.50 -2.89 14.11
C HIS A 51 9.62 -2.14 15.12
N GLU A 52 9.05 -1.00 14.73
CA GLU A 52 8.18 -0.22 15.60
C GLU A 52 6.79 -0.82 15.76
N THR A 53 6.34 -1.61 14.80
CA THR A 53 4.99 -2.13 14.81
C THR A 53 4.83 -3.23 15.86
N ASP A 54 3.87 -3.04 16.76
CA ASP A 54 3.49 -4.07 17.72
C ASP A 54 2.48 -5.01 17.05
N TRP A 55 2.99 -6.07 16.45
CA TRP A 55 2.19 -7.04 15.72
C TRP A 55 1.15 -7.73 16.58
N HIS A 56 1.44 -7.92 17.88
CA HIS A 56 0.51 -8.49 18.82
C HIS A 56 -0.70 -7.56 19.03
N LYS A 57 -0.45 -6.26 19.21
CA LYS A 57 -1.53 -5.28 19.34
C LYS A 57 -2.36 -5.16 18.07
N LEU A 58 -1.74 -5.25 16.91
CA LEU A 58 -2.48 -5.25 15.63
C LEU A 58 -3.51 -6.39 15.61
N ASN A 59 -3.10 -7.58 16.01
CA ASN A 59 -4.01 -8.73 16.09
C ASN A 59 -5.12 -8.53 17.14
N LEU A 60 -4.76 -8.08 18.33
CA LEU A 60 -5.73 -7.89 19.43
C LEU A 60 -6.77 -6.83 19.10
N HIS A 61 -6.37 -5.73 18.49
CA HIS A 61 -7.26 -4.60 18.21
C HIS A 61 -7.81 -4.63 16.80
N MET A 62 -7.52 -5.66 16.02
CA MET A 62 -7.97 -5.82 14.65
C MET A 62 -7.61 -4.62 13.76
N ILE A 63 -6.51 -3.94 14.08
CA ILE A 63 -5.99 -2.87 13.25
C ILE A 63 -5.36 -3.50 12.01
N ASN A 64 -5.82 -3.13 10.85
CA ASN A 64 -5.30 -3.72 9.62
C ASN A 64 -3.93 -3.15 9.23
N LEU A 65 -3.21 -3.90 8.42
CA LEU A 65 -1.88 -3.55 7.94
C LEU A 65 -1.89 -2.25 7.14
N GLU A 66 -2.92 -2.04 6.34
CA GLU A 66 -3.08 -0.87 5.48
C GLU A 66 -3.14 0.42 6.28
N LYS A 67 -3.86 0.40 7.40
CA LYS A 67 -3.93 1.55 8.31
C LYS A 67 -2.62 1.76 9.06
N SER A 68 -1.93 0.69 9.42
CA SER A 68 -0.62 0.76 10.08
C SER A 68 0.41 1.48 9.22
N VAL A 69 0.50 1.14 7.93
CA VAL A 69 1.40 1.81 6.98
C VAL A 69 1.04 3.29 6.85
N TRP A 70 -0.24 3.59 6.71
CA TRP A 70 -0.73 4.95 6.58
C TRP A 70 -0.37 5.79 7.81
N ASN A 71 -0.64 5.26 9.01
CA ASN A 71 -0.35 5.93 10.28
C ASN A 71 1.15 6.18 10.44
N TYR A 72 1.99 5.18 10.18
CA TYR A 72 3.45 5.33 10.26
C TYR A 72 3.94 6.45 9.35
N SER A 73 3.45 6.49 8.13
CA SER A 73 3.84 7.50 7.15
C SER A 73 3.46 8.91 7.61
N ARG A 74 2.28 9.07 8.23
CA ARG A 74 1.82 10.37 8.73
C ARG A 74 2.57 10.81 9.98
N VAL A 75 2.75 9.91 10.94
CA VAL A 75 3.45 10.20 12.20
C VAL A 75 4.89 10.61 11.94
N ASN A 76 5.55 9.97 11.01
CA ASN A 76 6.96 10.25 10.67
C ASN A 76 7.12 11.32 9.59
N LYS A 77 6.03 11.93 9.13
CA LYS A 77 6.01 13.01 8.14
C LYS A 77 6.78 12.66 6.87
N LEU A 78 6.57 11.44 6.38
CA LEU A 78 7.22 10.98 5.16
C LEU A 78 6.62 11.66 3.93
N ASN A 79 7.43 11.81 2.88
CA ASN A 79 6.95 12.28 1.59
C ASN A 79 6.24 11.12 0.89
N CYS A 80 4.93 11.21 0.77
CA CYS A 80 4.11 10.17 0.18
C CYS A 80 3.63 10.59 -1.20
N TYR A 81 3.90 9.76 -2.21
CA TYR A 81 3.29 9.89 -3.52
C TYR A 81 2.02 9.05 -3.51
N GLU A 82 0.88 9.70 -3.62
CA GLU A 82 -0.42 9.02 -3.60
C GLU A 82 -0.96 8.93 -5.01
N PHE A 83 -1.13 7.70 -5.50
CA PHE A 83 -1.62 7.45 -6.85
C PHE A 83 -3.13 7.67 -6.95
N ASP A 84 -3.57 8.25 -8.06
CA ASP A 84 -4.99 8.22 -8.44
C ASP A 84 -5.37 6.83 -8.93
N SER A 85 -4.46 6.19 -9.65
CA SER A 85 -4.61 4.81 -10.11
C SER A 85 -3.26 4.13 -10.12
N LEU A 86 -3.22 2.89 -9.66
CA LEU A 86 -2.01 2.06 -9.68
C LEU A 86 -1.85 1.31 -11.00
N HIS A 87 -2.81 1.38 -11.90
CA HIS A 87 -2.87 0.56 -13.11
C HIS A 87 -2.75 -0.93 -12.80
N ILE A 88 -3.54 -1.38 -11.83
CA ILE A 88 -3.55 -2.77 -11.37
C ILE A 88 -4.95 -3.33 -11.52
N ASP A 89 -5.04 -4.57 -12.02
CA ASP A 89 -6.25 -5.36 -11.93
C ASP A 89 -6.21 -6.19 -10.65
N CYS A 90 -7.29 -6.16 -9.90
CA CYS A 90 -7.46 -6.93 -8.68
C CYS A 90 -8.69 -7.83 -8.81
N ASN A 91 -8.52 -9.12 -8.57
CA ASN A 91 -9.63 -10.05 -8.50
C ASN A 91 -10.14 -10.10 -7.05
N ILE A 92 -11.38 -9.70 -6.85
CA ILE A 92 -12.06 -9.73 -5.56
C ILE A 92 -13.06 -10.87 -5.55
N PHE A 93 -12.99 -11.74 -4.54
CA PHE A 93 -13.94 -12.81 -4.32
C PHE A 93 -14.91 -12.37 -3.23
N GLY A 94 -16.13 -11.98 -3.64
CA GLY A 94 -17.20 -11.63 -2.71
C GLY A 94 -18.49 -12.29 -3.12
N GLN A 95 -19.28 -12.77 -2.16
CA GLN A 95 -20.58 -13.41 -2.40
C GLN A 95 -20.55 -14.56 -3.40
N GLY A 96 -19.44 -15.30 -3.45
CA GLY A 96 -19.29 -16.45 -4.32
C GLY A 96 -19.04 -16.14 -5.80
N LYS A 97 -18.91 -14.87 -6.17
CA LYS A 97 -18.62 -14.46 -7.56
C LYS A 97 -17.31 -13.68 -7.63
N PRO A 98 -16.40 -14.09 -8.51
CA PRO A 98 -15.19 -13.30 -8.75
C PRO A 98 -15.55 -11.98 -9.44
N GLN A 99 -15.01 -10.88 -8.92
CA GLN A 99 -15.14 -9.56 -9.53
C GLN A 99 -13.75 -9.01 -9.85
N ARG A 100 -13.63 -8.37 -11.00
CA ARG A 100 -12.41 -7.71 -11.41
C ARG A 100 -12.54 -6.21 -11.15
N VAL A 101 -11.62 -5.66 -10.35
CA VAL A 101 -11.60 -4.25 -9.99
C VAL A 101 -10.28 -3.64 -10.41
N GLN A 102 -10.31 -2.41 -10.93
CA GLN A 102 -9.10 -1.64 -11.23
C GLN A 102 -8.76 -0.71 -10.05
N LEU A 103 -7.49 -0.73 -9.68
CA LEU A 103 -6.95 0.11 -8.61
C LEU A 103 -6.00 1.18 -9.12
#